data_cfb138a2e39b655329c98d741c59d82d
#
_entry.id   cfb138a2e39b655329c98d741c59d82d
#
_cell.length_a   1.000
_cell.length_b   1.000
_cell.length_c   1.000
_cell.angle_alpha   90.00
_cell.angle_beta   90.00
_cell.angle_gamma   90.00
#
_symmetry.space_group_name_H-M   'P 1'
#
loop_
_entity.id
_entity.type
_entity.pdbx_description
1 polymer ?
#
loop_
_entity_poly.entity_id
_entity_poly.type
_entity_poly.pdbx_seq_one_letter_code
_entity_poly.pdbx_strand_id
1 'polypeptide(L)'
;ICETAQTLIAVETPLVSVCMTTYNHEPYIAEAIESVLAQQTSFGVELVLGDDCSTDSTAAICREYAAKYPGRVRFVTGQRNVGWRANYRRTFEACRGKYVAYCDGDDWWSDPRKLQMQADLLESDPSCGMCYTRASNYYQNTGLTEPDHEEHFTDFDHLLCRLTIANCATLARRDLIARYYAEVRPDEHPEWLTDDAPMWLWFAACSRVRYLPALTAGAPPPPPP
;
A
#
# COMPACT_ATOMS: atom_id res chain seq x y z
N ILE A 1 29.24 -40.88 -4.08
CA ILE A 1 29.38 -39.39 -4.17
C ILE A 1 28.10 -38.94 -4.80
N CYS A 2 27.16 -38.50 -4.00
CA CYS A 2 25.88 -37.98 -4.44
C CYS A 2 25.91 -36.44 -4.20
N GLU A 3 26.18 -35.69 -5.25
CA GLU A 3 26.04 -34.25 -5.23
C GLU A 3 24.55 -33.90 -5.31
N THR A 4 23.98 -33.50 -4.18
CA THR A 4 22.69 -32.85 -4.11
C THR A 4 22.82 -31.45 -4.72
N ALA A 5 22.44 -31.31 -5.97
CA ALA A 5 22.23 -30.01 -6.60
C ALA A 5 21.09 -29.31 -5.85
N GLN A 6 21.41 -28.41 -4.93
CA GLN A 6 20.49 -27.41 -4.42
C GLN A 6 20.15 -26.47 -5.57
N THR A 7 18.98 -26.69 -6.18
CA THR A 7 18.40 -25.75 -7.13
C THR A 7 18.15 -24.45 -6.36
N LEU A 8 18.99 -23.45 -6.58
CA LEU A 8 18.72 -22.07 -6.19
C LEU A 8 17.46 -21.65 -6.95
N ILE A 9 16.32 -21.67 -6.28
CA ILE A 9 15.11 -21.06 -6.78
C ILE A 9 15.43 -19.56 -6.87
N ALA A 10 15.65 -19.06 -8.08
CA ALA A 10 15.75 -17.64 -8.32
C ALA A 10 14.43 -17.02 -7.81
N VAL A 11 14.51 -16.24 -6.73
CA VAL A 11 13.36 -15.48 -6.25
C VAL A 11 13.09 -14.43 -7.32
N GLU A 12 12.11 -14.68 -8.18
CA GLU A 12 11.68 -13.71 -9.19
C GLU A 12 11.35 -12.39 -8.48
N THR A 13 11.90 -11.30 -9.01
CA THR A 13 11.58 -9.97 -8.50
C THR A 13 10.09 -9.73 -8.69
N PRO A 14 9.32 -9.42 -7.63
CA PRO A 14 7.89 -9.19 -7.77
C PRO A 14 7.62 -7.98 -8.67
N LEU A 15 6.53 -8.02 -9.43
CA LEU A 15 6.09 -6.84 -10.19
C LEU A 15 5.54 -5.77 -9.25
N VAL A 16 4.80 -6.19 -8.23
CA VAL A 16 4.17 -5.30 -7.25
C VAL A 16 4.65 -5.62 -5.85
N SER A 17 5.04 -4.57 -5.10
CA SER A 17 5.17 -4.61 -3.66
C SER A 17 3.97 -3.93 -3.01
N VAL A 18 3.36 -4.56 -2.02
CA VAL A 18 2.38 -3.91 -1.15
C VAL A 18 3.11 -3.38 0.08
N CYS A 19 3.08 -2.07 0.26
CA CYS A 19 3.63 -1.36 1.41
C CYS A 19 2.52 -1.24 2.45
N MET A 20 2.60 -2.02 3.53
CA MET A 20 1.62 -2.05 4.62
C MET A 20 2.27 -1.55 5.89
N THR A 21 1.85 -0.38 6.37
CA THR A 21 2.33 0.16 7.66
C THR A 21 1.33 -0.13 8.76
N THR A 22 1.83 -0.33 9.98
CA THR A 22 0.98 -0.65 11.12
C THR A 22 1.57 -0.15 12.44
N TYR A 23 0.67 0.22 13.36
CA TYR A 23 0.99 0.51 14.75
C TYR A 23 -0.27 0.31 15.61
N ASN A 24 -0.26 -0.73 16.48
CA ASN A 24 -1.37 -1.08 17.35
C ASN A 24 -2.69 -1.34 16.58
N HIS A 25 -2.60 -2.15 15.52
CA HIS A 25 -3.73 -2.56 14.68
C HIS A 25 -4.13 -4.03 14.94
N GLU A 26 -3.93 -4.57 16.16
CA GLU A 26 -4.25 -5.96 16.51
C GLU A 26 -5.64 -6.42 16.02
N PRO A 27 -6.72 -5.61 16.10
CA PRO A 27 -8.04 -6.04 15.65
C PRO A 27 -8.21 -6.17 14.14
N TYR A 28 -7.34 -5.54 13.34
CA TYR A 28 -7.51 -5.35 11.89
C TYR A 28 -6.43 -6.03 11.05
N ILE A 29 -5.19 -6.09 11.57
CA ILE A 29 -4.00 -6.46 10.79
C ILE A 29 -4.10 -7.81 10.10
N ALA A 30 -4.76 -8.80 10.70
CA ALA A 30 -4.92 -10.11 10.09
C ALA A 30 -5.80 -10.04 8.84
N GLU A 31 -6.93 -9.32 8.91
CA GLU A 31 -7.83 -9.13 7.77
C GLU A 31 -7.16 -8.34 6.65
N ALA A 32 -6.42 -7.27 6.99
CA ALA A 32 -5.63 -6.50 6.04
C ALA A 32 -4.64 -7.38 5.28
N ILE A 33 -3.84 -8.19 5.98
CA ILE A 33 -2.87 -9.12 5.39
C ILE A 33 -3.56 -10.12 4.47
N GLU A 34 -4.66 -10.74 4.93
CA GLU A 34 -5.38 -11.76 4.17
C GLU A 34 -6.01 -11.19 2.89
N SER A 35 -6.52 -9.95 2.94
CA SER A 35 -7.06 -9.26 1.77
C SER A 35 -6.01 -9.06 0.66
N VAL A 36 -4.77 -8.77 1.05
CA VAL A 36 -3.63 -8.67 0.14
C VAL A 36 -3.21 -10.06 -0.38
N LEU A 37 -3.16 -11.06 0.49
CA LEU A 37 -2.80 -12.43 0.10
C LEU A 37 -3.83 -13.08 -0.83
N ALA A 38 -5.09 -12.63 -0.78
CA ALA A 38 -6.17 -13.10 -1.65
C ALA A 38 -6.11 -12.51 -3.07
N GLN A 39 -5.21 -11.57 -3.36
CA GLN A 39 -5.09 -10.98 -4.69
C GLN A 39 -4.71 -12.01 -5.76
N GLN A 40 -5.45 -11.97 -6.87
CA GLN A 40 -5.31 -12.85 -8.03
C GLN A 40 -4.58 -12.09 -9.13
N THR A 41 -3.33 -12.44 -9.37
CA THR A 41 -2.46 -11.79 -10.36
C THR A 41 -1.72 -12.81 -11.21
N SER A 42 -1.41 -12.43 -12.46
CA SER A 42 -0.54 -13.21 -13.36
C SER A 42 0.95 -12.98 -13.12
N PHE A 43 1.30 -12.18 -12.12
CA PHE A 43 2.66 -11.77 -11.76
C PHE A 43 2.93 -11.95 -10.26
N GLY A 44 4.19 -11.88 -9.88
CA GLY A 44 4.61 -11.95 -8.48
C GLY A 44 4.24 -10.71 -7.67
N VAL A 45 3.70 -10.92 -6.48
CA VAL A 45 3.37 -9.87 -5.49
C VAL A 45 4.08 -10.19 -4.18
N GLU A 46 4.77 -9.21 -3.59
CA GLU A 46 5.25 -9.28 -2.21
C GLU A 46 4.46 -8.33 -1.31
N LEU A 47 4.30 -8.71 -0.05
CA LEU A 47 3.78 -7.87 1.02
C LEU A 47 4.90 -7.50 1.97
N VAL A 48 5.14 -6.20 2.17
CA VAL A 48 6.10 -5.66 3.12
C VAL A 48 5.34 -5.04 4.29
N LEU A 49 5.43 -5.70 5.45
CA LEU A 49 4.78 -5.29 6.70
C LEU A 49 5.75 -4.42 7.51
N GLY A 50 5.46 -3.15 7.66
CA GLY A 50 6.23 -2.19 8.44
C GLY A 50 5.57 -1.89 9.78
N ASP A 51 6.00 -2.55 10.85
CA ASP A 51 5.49 -2.32 12.20
C ASP A 51 6.31 -1.24 12.93
N ASP A 52 5.64 -0.24 13.48
CA ASP A 52 6.30 0.86 14.20
C ASP A 52 6.43 0.61 15.71
N CYS A 53 6.91 -0.58 16.05
CA CYS A 53 7.06 -1.04 17.45
C CYS A 53 5.73 -1.08 18.20
N SER A 54 4.73 -1.77 17.65
CA SER A 54 3.45 -1.99 18.30
C SER A 54 3.61 -2.58 19.71
N THR A 55 2.75 -2.15 20.60
CA THR A 55 2.72 -2.58 22.02
C THR A 55 1.65 -3.64 22.30
N ASP A 56 0.78 -3.88 21.33
CA ASP A 56 -0.23 -4.95 21.32
C ASP A 56 0.26 -6.19 20.56
N SER A 57 -0.64 -7.10 20.16
CA SER A 57 -0.29 -8.33 19.43
C SER A 57 0.02 -8.11 17.94
N THR A 58 -0.07 -6.89 17.40
CA THR A 58 0.14 -6.60 15.97
C THR A 58 1.44 -7.17 15.44
N ALA A 59 2.56 -6.87 16.13
CA ALA A 59 3.89 -7.34 15.69
C ALA A 59 4.03 -8.88 15.75
N ALA A 60 3.36 -9.54 16.68
CA ALA A 60 3.35 -11.00 16.77
C ALA A 60 2.61 -11.61 15.57
N ILE A 61 1.43 -11.09 15.24
CA ILE A 61 0.64 -11.50 14.08
C ILE A 61 1.44 -11.32 12.80
N CYS A 62 2.08 -10.16 12.60
CA CYS A 62 2.92 -9.90 11.42
C CYS A 62 4.05 -10.92 11.27
N ARG A 63 4.72 -11.31 12.37
CA ARG A 63 5.78 -12.32 12.35
C ARG A 63 5.26 -13.70 11.97
N GLU A 64 4.08 -14.08 12.44
CA GLU A 64 3.44 -15.34 12.09
C GLU A 64 3.17 -15.44 10.59
N TYR A 65 2.60 -14.37 9.99
CA TYR A 65 2.38 -14.31 8.54
C TYR A 65 3.67 -14.34 7.75
N ALA A 66 4.71 -13.63 8.17
CA ALA A 66 6.02 -13.66 7.52
C ALA A 66 6.65 -15.06 7.58
N ALA A 67 6.50 -15.77 8.68
CA ALA A 67 6.97 -17.16 8.82
C ALA A 67 6.14 -18.15 7.99
N LYS A 68 4.83 -17.94 7.89
CA LYS A 68 3.90 -18.80 7.13
C LYS A 68 4.07 -18.64 5.61
N TYR A 69 4.44 -17.44 5.13
CA TYR A 69 4.56 -17.12 3.71
C TYR A 69 5.98 -16.61 3.35
N PRO A 70 7.03 -17.42 3.55
CA PRO A 70 8.40 -17.01 3.29
C PRO A 70 8.60 -16.65 1.81
N GLY A 71 9.28 -15.52 1.57
CA GLY A 71 9.51 -14.98 0.23
C GLY A 71 8.34 -14.15 -0.34
N ARG A 72 7.11 -14.31 0.16
CA ARG A 72 5.94 -13.51 -0.22
C ARG A 72 5.61 -12.41 0.80
N VAL A 73 5.78 -12.68 2.09
CA VAL A 73 5.56 -11.72 3.17
C VAL A 73 6.89 -11.42 3.85
N ARG A 74 7.19 -10.13 4.00
CA ARG A 74 8.40 -9.64 4.66
C ARG A 74 8.02 -8.73 5.82
N PHE A 75 8.60 -8.97 6.98
CA PHE A 75 8.37 -8.16 8.18
C PHE A 75 9.55 -7.24 8.44
N VAL A 76 9.27 -5.96 8.61
CA VAL A 76 10.23 -4.89 8.89
C VAL A 76 9.77 -4.14 10.14
N THR A 77 10.66 -4.00 11.12
CA THR A 77 10.39 -3.24 12.34
C THR A 77 11.67 -2.57 12.84
N GLY A 78 11.56 -1.71 13.82
CA GLY A 78 12.67 -1.02 14.47
C GLY A 78 12.81 -1.41 15.93
N GLN A 79 13.70 -0.71 16.65
CA GLN A 79 13.90 -0.87 18.10
C GLN A 79 12.99 0.06 18.93
N ARG A 80 12.33 1.01 18.29
CA ARG A 80 11.43 1.99 18.91
C ARG A 80 10.43 2.51 17.90
N ASN A 81 9.33 3.05 18.38
CA ASN A 81 8.41 3.83 17.56
C ASN A 81 9.13 5.08 17.02
N VAL A 82 9.05 5.27 15.70
CA VAL A 82 9.69 6.39 14.98
C VAL A 82 8.67 7.31 14.33
N GLY A 83 7.40 7.01 14.48
CA GLY A 83 6.27 7.72 13.87
C GLY A 83 5.94 7.21 12.48
N TRP A 84 4.68 7.42 12.09
CA TRP A 84 4.10 6.88 10.85
C TRP A 84 4.92 7.25 9.60
N ARG A 85 5.40 8.49 9.48
CA ARG A 85 6.17 8.97 8.30
C ARG A 85 7.46 8.19 8.11
N ALA A 86 8.26 8.06 9.16
CA ALA A 86 9.51 7.32 9.10
C ALA A 86 9.28 5.81 8.91
N ASN A 87 8.16 5.28 9.43
CA ASN A 87 7.76 3.91 9.21
C ASN A 87 7.34 3.66 7.76
N TYR A 88 6.57 4.57 7.14
CA TYR A 88 6.24 4.52 5.71
C TYR A 88 7.49 4.47 4.84
N ARG A 89 8.40 5.41 5.06
CA ARG A 89 9.66 5.46 4.32
C ARG A 89 10.48 4.17 4.46
N ARG A 90 10.67 3.70 5.69
CA ARG A 90 11.39 2.43 5.96
C ARG A 90 10.75 1.25 5.25
N THR A 91 9.43 1.17 5.26
CA THR A 91 8.67 0.08 4.63
C THR A 91 8.77 0.17 3.12
N PHE A 92 8.63 1.37 2.55
CA PHE A 92 8.82 1.63 1.12
C PHE A 92 10.24 1.26 0.66
N GLU A 93 11.29 1.63 1.39
CA GLU A 93 12.68 1.32 1.06
C GLU A 93 12.94 -0.20 1.01
N ALA A 94 12.15 -0.99 1.72
CA ALA A 94 12.20 -2.44 1.66
C ALA A 94 11.44 -3.04 0.46
N CYS A 95 10.59 -2.27 -0.24
CA CYS A 95 9.86 -2.72 -1.42
C CYS A 95 10.79 -2.91 -2.63
N ARG A 96 10.61 -4.01 -3.38
CA ARG A 96 11.46 -4.38 -4.53
C ARG A 96 10.72 -4.34 -5.87
N GLY A 97 9.38 -4.31 -5.84
CA GLY A 97 8.54 -4.31 -7.03
C GLY A 97 8.76 -3.10 -7.92
N LYS A 98 8.44 -3.24 -9.20
CA LYS A 98 8.38 -2.12 -10.15
C LYS A 98 7.30 -1.11 -9.74
N TYR A 99 6.21 -1.60 -9.16
CA TYR A 99 5.10 -0.83 -8.63
C TYR A 99 4.96 -1.03 -7.13
N VAL A 100 4.40 0.00 -6.46
CA VAL A 100 4.05 -0.05 -5.05
C VAL A 100 2.57 0.29 -4.89
N ALA A 101 1.84 -0.57 -4.20
CA ALA A 101 0.50 -0.32 -3.69
C ALA A 101 0.57 -0.06 -2.19
N TYR A 102 -0.31 0.79 -1.69
CA TYR A 102 -0.45 1.03 -0.25
C TYR A 102 -1.70 0.32 0.28
N CYS A 103 -1.59 -0.23 1.49
CA CYS A 103 -2.69 -0.80 2.25
C CYS A 103 -2.26 -0.78 3.71
N ASP A 104 -2.79 0.12 4.52
CA ASP A 104 -2.42 0.20 5.92
C ASP A 104 -2.99 -0.97 6.73
N GLY A 105 -2.45 -1.21 7.92
CA GLY A 105 -2.82 -2.37 8.74
C GLY A 105 -4.26 -2.36 9.28
N ASP A 106 -4.98 -1.27 9.05
CA ASP A 106 -6.40 -1.05 9.34
C ASP A 106 -7.25 -0.81 8.08
N ASP A 107 -6.67 -1.05 6.89
CA ASP A 107 -7.36 -1.05 5.61
C ASP A 107 -7.57 -2.49 5.09
N TRP A 108 -8.43 -2.66 4.08
CA TRP A 108 -8.61 -3.94 3.41
C TRP A 108 -8.96 -3.78 1.93
N TRP A 109 -8.72 -4.81 1.14
CA TRP A 109 -9.09 -4.86 -0.27
C TRP A 109 -10.24 -5.83 -0.52
N SER A 110 -11.32 -5.31 -1.11
CA SER A 110 -12.56 -6.04 -1.34
C SER A 110 -12.59 -6.78 -2.68
N ASP A 111 -11.83 -6.34 -3.70
CA ASP A 111 -11.77 -7.01 -5.01
C ASP A 111 -10.41 -7.72 -5.19
N PRO A 112 -10.41 -9.05 -5.35
CA PRO A 112 -9.18 -9.81 -5.55
C PRO A 112 -8.46 -9.50 -6.87
N ARG A 113 -9.07 -8.77 -7.80
CA ARG A 113 -8.48 -8.36 -9.09
C ARG A 113 -7.89 -6.94 -9.07
N LYS A 114 -7.92 -6.26 -7.93
CA LYS A 114 -7.44 -4.88 -7.80
C LYS A 114 -6.03 -4.70 -8.40
N LEU A 115 -5.07 -5.49 -7.93
CA LEU A 115 -3.69 -5.35 -8.39
C LEU A 115 -3.50 -5.69 -9.86
N GLN A 116 -4.24 -6.71 -10.38
CA GLN A 116 -4.18 -7.06 -11.79
C GLN A 116 -4.65 -5.89 -12.67
N MET A 117 -5.82 -5.34 -12.39
CA MET A 117 -6.39 -4.23 -13.16
C MET A 117 -5.49 -2.98 -13.15
N GLN A 118 -4.94 -2.66 -12.00
CA GLN A 118 -4.08 -1.49 -11.85
C GLN A 118 -2.71 -1.67 -12.54
N ALA A 119 -2.10 -2.85 -12.41
CA ALA A 119 -0.84 -3.15 -13.08
C ALA A 119 -1.00 -3.17 -14.60
N ASP A 120 -2.07 -3.78 -15.13
CA ASP A 120 -2.36 -3.78 -16.57
C ASP A 120 -2.47 -2.35 -17.12
N LEU A 121 -3.13 -1.45 -16.37
CA LEU A 121 -3.23 -0.05 -16.76
C LEU A 121 -1.84 0.63 -16.81
N LEU A 122 -1.02 0.46 -15.77
CA LEU A 122 0.32 1.07 -15.70
C LEU A 122 1.30 0.47 -16.74
N GLU A 123 1.15 -0.82 -17.06
CA GLU A 123 1.95 -1.46 -18.12
C GLU A 123 1.54 -0.97 -19.52
N SER A 124 0.25 -0.69 -19.73
CA SER A 124 -0.25 -0.22 -21.03
C SER A 124 0.03 1.27 -21.32
N ASP A 125 0.27 2.08 -20.28
CA ASP A 125 0.54 3.51 -20.41
C ASP A 125 1.82 3.92 -19.67
N PRO A 126 2.98 3.95 -20.34
CA PRO A 126 4.25 4.37 -19.72
C PRO A 126 4.24 5.82 -19.19
N SER A 127 3.35 6.69 -19.66
CA SER A 127 3.21 8.05 -19.17
C SER A 127 2.42 8.14 -17.84
N CYS A 128 1.70 7.07 -17.48
CA CYS A 128 0.96 6.98 -16.25
C CYS A 128 1.90 6.65 -15.09
N GLY A 129 2.05 7.56 -14.14
CA GLY A 129 2.88 7.37 -12.94
C GLY A 129 2.14 6.68 -11.81
N MET A 130 0.85 6.91 -11.73
CA MET A 130 -0.01 6.38 -10.67
C MET A 130 -1.43 6.17 -11.18
N CYS A 131 -2.10 5.14 -10.68
CA CYS A 131 -3.53 4.97 -10.82
C CYS A 131 -4.19 4.68 -9.47
N TYR A 132 -5.49 4.96 -9.38
CA TYR A 132 -6.27 4.65 -8.21
C TYR A 132 -7.67 4.15 -8.59
N THR A 133 -8.30 3.45 -7.65
CA THR A 133 -9.66 2.91 -7.74
C THR A 133 -10.56 3.63 -6.76
N ARG A 134 -11.82 3.22 -6.68
CA ARG A 134 -12.72 3.66 -5.61
C ARG A 134 -12.41 2.93 -4.30
N ALA A 135 -12.65 3.63 -3.20
CA ALA A 135 -12.64 3.08 -1.86
C ALA A 135 -14.00 3.25 -1.17
N SER A 136 -14.21 2.55 -0.08
CA SER A 136 -15.32 2.78 0.84
C SER A 136 -14.81 3.32 2.17
N ASN A 137 -15.57 4.22 2.78
CA ASN A 137 -15.27 4.74 4.10
C ASN A 137 -16.18 4.08 5.14
N TYR A 138 -15.59 3.58 6.22
CA TYR A 138 -16.35 3.12 7.36
C TYR A 138 -16.46 4.21 8.42
N TYR A 139 -17.68 4.57 8.80
CA TYR A 139 -17.94 5.60 9.80
C TYR A 139 -18.28 4.94 11.15
N GLN A 140 -17.32 4.91 12.06
CA GLN A 140 -17.47 4.28 13.39
C GLN A 140 -18.65 4.82 14.21
N ASN A 141 -18.97 6.12 14.07
CA ASN A 141 -20.05 6.77 14.80
C ASN A 141 -21.45 6.34 14.34
N THR A 142 -21.59 5.87 13.11
CA THR A 142 -22.88 5.44 12.54
C THR A 142 -22.92 3.95 12.25
N GLY A 143 -21.78 3.27 12.20
CA GLY A 143 -21.66 1.89 11.77
C GLY A 143 -21.93 1.67 10.28
N LEU A 144 -21.96 2.75 9.49
CA LEU A 144 -22.24 2.68 8.05
C LEU A 144 -20.95 2.62 7.24
N THR A 145 -20.99 1.83 6.17
CA THR A 145 -19.96 1.85 5.12
C THR A 145 -20.56 2.54 3.91
N GLU A 146 -19.91 3.60 3.45
CA GLU A 146 -20.33 4.36 2.29
C GLU A 146 -19.21 4.36 1.25
N PRO A 147 -19.53 4.31 -0.07
CA PRO A 147 -18.52 4.53 -1.10
C PRO A 147 -17.90 5.92 -0.91
N ASP A 148 -16.65 6.06 -1.35
CA ASP A 148 -16.00 7.35 -1.45
C ASP A 148 -16.75 8.33 -2.38
N HIS A 149 -16.20 9.51 -2.55
CA HIS A 149 -16.80 10.58 -3.35
C HIS A 149 -17.23 10.12 -4.75
N GLU A 150 -18.31 10.72 -5.28
CA GLU A 150 -18.75 10.49 -6.66
C GLU A 150 -17.80 11.10 -7.70
N GLU A 151 -17.08 12.16 -7.31
CA GLU A 151 -16.12 12.87 -8.18
C GLU A 151 -14.71 12.38 -7.96
N HIS A 152 -14.01 12.08 -9.06
CA HIS A 152 -12.65 11.56 -9.06
C HIS A 152 -11.76 12.40 -9.97
N PHE A 153 -10.75 13.01 -9.39
CA PHE A 153 -9.84 13.92 -10.08
C PHE A 153 -8.47 13.28 -10.35
N THR A 154 -7.92 13.61 -11.50
CA THR A 154 -6.61 13.08 -11.95
C THR A 154 -5.63 14.17 -12.34
N ASP A 155 -6.03 15.42 -12.33
CA ASP A 155 -5.20 16.57 -12.64
C ASP A 155 -4.85 17.38 -11.38
N PHE A 156 -3.77 18.12 -11.47
CA PHE A 156 -3.21 18.87 -10.35
C PHE A 156 -4.16 19.92 -9.77
N ASP A 157 -4.83 20.68 -10.63
CA ASP A 157 -5.65 21.84 -10.20
C ASP A 157 -6.86 21.39 -9.39
N HIS A 158 -7.55 20.34 -9.85
CA HIS A 158 -8.68 19.78 -9.12
C HIS A 158 -8.25 19.08 -7.83
N LEU A 159 -7.16 18.29 -7.87
CA LEU A 159 -6.63 17.64 -6.67
C LEU A 159 -6.14 18.61 -5.61
N LEU A 160 -5.60 19.78 -6.03
CA LEU A 160 -5.21 20.84 -5.10
C LEU A 160 -6.42 21.44 -4.36
N CYS A 161 -7.55 21.53 -5.02
CA CYS A 161 -8.81 22.03 -4.42
C CYS A 161 -9.50 20.98 -3.57
N ARG A 162 -9.44 19.71 -3.99
CA ARG A 162 -10.14 18.61 -3.33
C ARG A 162 -9.40 17.29 -3.56
N LEU A 163 -8.74 16.81 -2.53
CA LEU A 163 -8.10 15.50 -2.57
C LEU A 163 -9.16 14.39 -2.45
N THR A 164 -9.24 13.53 -3.47
CA THR A 164 -10.24 12.44 -3.55
C THR A 164 -9.58 11.05 -3.65
N ILE A 165 -8.27 10.96 -3.43
CA ILE A 165 -7.51 9.71 -3.61
C ILE A 165 -7.29 9.07 -2.24
N ALA A 166 -7.92 7.93 -1.99
CA ALA A 166 -7.65 7.11 -0.83
C ALA A 166 -6.33 6.35 -0.99
N ASN A 167 -5.48 6.37 0.05
CA ASN A 167 -4.17 5.73 0.02
C ASN A 167 -4.26 4.24 -0.35
N CYS A 168 -5.13 3.49 0.31
CA CYS A 168 -5.33 2.04 0.08
C CYS A 168 -5.86 1.69 -1.32
N ALA A 169 -6.34 2.67 -2.08
CA ALA A 169 -6.85 2.49 -3.44
C ALA A 169 -5.78 2.64 -4.53
N THR A 170 -4.54 3.00 -4.18
CA THR A 170 -3.50 3.41 -5.14
C THR A 170 -2.58 2.28 -5.58
N LEU A 171 -1.99 2.45 -6.79
CA LEU A 171 -0.81 1.76 -7.30
C LEU A 171 0.06 2.76 -8.06
N ALA A 172 1.34 2.87 -7.72
CA ALA A 172 2.24 3.85 -8.29
C ALA A 172 3.59 3.25 -8.71
N ARG A 173 4.29 3.91 -9.63
CA ARG A 173 5.65 3.53 -10.03
C ARG A 173 6.62 3.78 -8.89
N ARG A 174 7.37 2.75 -8.49
CA ARG A 174 8.32 2.83 -7.38
C ARG A 174 9.44 3.85 -7.61
N ASP A 175 9.93 3.98 -8.83
CA ASP A 175 10.94 4.95 -9.18
C ASP A 175 10.47 6.40 -9.01
N LEU A 176 9.20 6.69 -9.31
CA LEU A 176 8.61 8.01 -9.07
C LEU A 176 8.41 8.27 -7.57
N ILE A 177 8.02 7.28 -6.78
CA ILE A 177 7.95 7.43 -5.31
C ILE A 177 9.35 7.70 -4.73
N ALA A 178 10.37 6.97 -5.19
CA ALA A 178 11.76 7.21 -4.77
C ALA A 178 12.23 8.64 -5.13
N ARG A 179 11.84 9.11 -6.31
CA ARG A 179 12.11 10.46 -6.78
C ARG A 179 11.38 11.52 -5.94
N TYR A 180 10.12 11.27 -5.57
CA TYR A 180 9.37 12.13 -4.64
C TYR A 180 10.13 12.30 -3.31
N TYR A 181 10.55 11.19 -2.69
CA TYR A 181 11.32 11.26 -1.44
C TYR A 181 12.66 12.01 -1.59
N ALA A 182 13.30 11.93 -2.75
CA ALA A 182 14.57 12.60 -3.01
C ALA A 182 14.41 14.10 -3.28
N GLU A 183 13.36 14.51 -4.01
CA GLU A 183 13.13 15.89 -4.46
C GLU A 183 12.33 16.70 -3.45
N VAL A 184 11.25 16.12 -2.90
CA VAL A 184 10.30 16.81 -2.01
C VAL A 184 10.75 16.72 -0.55
N ARG A 185 11.40 15.61 -0.17
CA ARG A 185 11.92 15.36 1.19
C ARG A 185 10.87 15.60 2.29
N PRO A 186 9.77 14.83 2.30
CA PRO A 186 8.68 15.04 3.24
C PRO A 186 9.11 14.99 4.72
N ASP A 187 10.23 14.31 5.03
CA ASP A 187 10.81 14.28 6.38
C ASP A 187 11.26 15.67 6.89
N GLU A 188 11.52 16.62 5.99
CA GLU A 188 11.89 17.99 6.31
C GLU A 188 10.68 18.90 6.56
N HIS A 189 9.45 18.36 6.43
CA HIS A 189 8.18 19.08 6.54
C HIS A 189 7.30 18.51 7.68
N PRO A 190 7.73 18.62 8.95
CA PRO A 190 6.97 18.08 10.08
C PRO A 190 5.61 18.76 10.28
N GLU A 191 5.39 19.93 9.69
CA GLU A 191 4.13 20.68 9.71
C GLU A 191 3.05 20.08 8.82
N TRP A 192 3.39 19.17 7.89
CA TRP A 192 2.39 18.50 7.05
C TRP A 192 1.61 17.47 7.86
N LEU A 193 0.29 17.54 7.77
CA LEU A 193 -0.62 16.66 8.50
C LEU A 193 -0.72 15.26 7.88
N THR A 194 -0.45 15.16 6.57
CA THR A 194 -0.45 13.89 5.81
C THR A 194 0.71 13.87 4.81
N ASP A 195 1.15 12.71 4.38
CA ASP A 195 2.16 12.57 3.33
C ASP A 195 1.55 12.17 1.96
N ASP A 196 0.36 11.62 1.96
CA ASP A 196 -0.35 11.19 0.76
C ASP A 196 -0.78 12.40 -0.09
N ALA A 197 -1.36 13.45 0.51
CA ALA A 197 -1.78 14.64 -0.22
C ALA A 197 -0.64 15.31 -1.02
N PRO A 198 0.53 15.63 -0.42
CA PRO A 198 1.66 16.17 -1.19
C PRO A 198 2.19 15.19 -2.24
N MET A 199 2.18 13.89 -1.96
CA MET A 199 2.64 12.88 -2.91
C MET A 199 1.71 12.80 -4.13
N TRP A 200 0.39 12.79 -3.94
CA TRP A 200 -0.56 12.73 -5.05
C TRP A 200 -0.50 13.99 -5.92
N LEU A 201 -0.36 15.17 -5.31
CA LEU A 201 -0.15 16.42 -6.04
C LEU A 201 1.14 16.40 -6.86
N TRP A 202 2.24 15.90 -6.28
CA TRP A 202 3.50 15.76 -6.98
C TRP A 202 3.39 14.79 -8.17
N PHE A 203 2.69 13.65 -8.01
CA PHE A 203 2.42 12.73 -9.11
C PHE A 203 1.62 13.38 -10.23
N ALA A 204 0.57 14.15 -9.90
CA ALA A 204 -0.24 14.85 -10.88
C ALA A 204 0.54 15.97 -11.62
N ALA A 205 1.55 16.57 -10.97
CA ALA A 205 2.41 17.57 -11.56
C ALA A 205 3.47 16.99 -12.51
N CYS A 206 3.98 15.77 -12.24
CA CYS A 206 5.12 15.20 -13.00
C CYS A 206 4.80 14.00 -13.88
N SER A 207 3.58 13.46 -13.79
CA SER A 207 3.13 12.27 -14.55
C SER A 207 1.62 12.33 -14.81
N ARG A 208 1.12 11.34 -15.56
CA ARG A 208 -0.34 11.15 -15.65
C ARG A 208 -0.84 10.35 -14.46
N VAL A 209 -1.93 10.79 -13.86
CA VAL A 209 -2.72 10.02 -12.89
C VAL A 209 -3.96 9.47 -13.59
N ARG A 210 -4.33 8.23 -13.32
CA ARG A 210 -5.49 7.58 -13.93
C ARG A 210 -6.44 7.03 -12.87
N TYR A 211 -7.71 7.16 -13.14
CA TYR A 211 -8.78 6.61 -12.31
C TYR A 211 -9.42 5.38 -12.95
N LEU A 212 -9.69 4.36 -12.15
CA LEU A 212 -10.43 3.14 -12.48
C LEU A 212 -11.72 3.08 -11.66
N PRO A 213 -12.92 3.03 -12.27
CA PRO A 213 -14.20 3.15 -11.57
C PRO A 213 -14.62 1.85 -10.85
N ALA A 214 -13.68 1.07 -10.35
CA ALA A 214 -13.94 -0.15 -9.60
C ALA A 214 -13.81 0.12 -8.08
N LEU A 215 -14.77 -0.34 -7.29
CA LEU A 215 -14.69 -0.30 -5.83
C LEU A 215 -13.86 -1.49 -5.36
N THR A 216 -12.66 -1.25 -4.85
CA THR A 216 -11.71 -2.34 -4.58
C THR A 216 -11.05 -2.29 -3.21
N ALA A 217 -11.23 -1.21 -2.46
CA ALA A 217 -10.56 -0.99 -1.18
C ALA A 217 -11.49 -0.28 -0.19
N GLY A 218 -11.11 -0.24 1.08
CA GLY A 218 -11.82 0.49 2.11
C GLY A 218 -11.28 0.21 3.50
N ALA A 219 -11.86 0.88 4.51
CA ALA A 219 -11.66 0.53 5.90
C ALA A 219 -12.66 -0.57 6.29
N PRO A 220 -12.24 -1.65 6.97
CA PRO A 220 -13.15 -2.70 7.42
C PRO A 220 -14.08 -2.15 8.52
N PRO A 221 -15.27 -2.76 8.71
CA PRO A 221 -16.05 -2.54 9.92
C PRO A 221 -15.21 -3.02 11.14
N PRO A 222 -15.44 -2.42 12.33
CA PRO A 222 -14.75 -2.90 13.52
C PRO A 222 -15.11 -4.39 13.76
N PRO A 223 -14.21 -5.17 14.34
CA PRO A 223 -14.49 -6.55 14.69
C PRO A 223 -15.72 -6.60 15.61
N PRO A 224 -16.53 -7.66 15.52
CA PRO A 224 -17.67 -7.84 16.40
C PRO A 224 -17.21 -7.84 17.86
N PRO A 225 -18.05 -7.33 18.79
CA PRO A 225 -17.71 -7.23 20.20
C PRO A 225 -17.48 -8.60 20.86
#